data_4d01458a7ce3076320656d892dba8b08
#
_entry.id   4d01458a7ce3076320656d892dba8b08
#
_cell.length_a   1.000
_cell.length_b   1.000
_cell.length_c   1.000
_cell.angle_alpha   90.00
_cell.angle_beta   90.00
_cell.angle_gamma   90.00
#
_symmetry.space_group_name_H-M   'P 1'
#
loop_
_entity.id
_entity.type
_entity.pdbx_description
1 polymer ?
#
loop_
_entity_poly.entity_id
_entity_poly.type
_entity_poly.pdbx_seq_one_letter_code
_entity_poly.pdbx_strand_id
1 'polypeptide(L)'
;MKKTLLLLIACCATQLLVAVNCKIQHLEPLHWWVGMQNTELQLCVHGQDMGACEAAINYPGVTITKQVKTDNPNFLFVYLNIDPTTKPGSFKINFTKNGKKYTSCKYELKARKENAAQKNSFGPSDAVYLLMPDRFANGNEKNDQVKGYIQGVNRSNLGERHGGDLEGVISKVPYIADLGCTALWITPFFDNNDTHYSYHHYATSDYFKVDPRLGTNNDYKRLADSCHVHGLKLILDVVPNHCGSAHWWSKDKPAKDWFHEWPQYTGSNYRMTAWTDPHASDIDKTILEKGWFSGNMPDLNLENPELFTYLSQVYIWWIEYAGVDGLRVDTYPYNDIKLASQFIKRFIDEYPTINIVGECWVKSPLEIAYYQAGNNNKDGFNSNLPSVMDFVLKDHLQAAFNEQDSWDFGTSRFYAHYAQDFAYPDVNNVMNFLDNHDIDRFSVAVKRDVNKFNMGVAHLLTTRGYPQIYTGTEIMIDGIWGNYEGHRFDFPGGWKADQRNAFTAEGRTDEENKVFNYMRTLLHFRKNATALHTGKMKQFIPYDGIYVFARYNDNQTVMVITNNNNQEKQISLDRYKEVFGQYTKAIEVTTGKEYALTKLVSIPGKSCLVLDLKP
;
A
#
# COMPACT_ATOMS: atom_id res chain seq x y z
N MET A 1 15.74 67.42 21.18
CA MET A 1 16.02 66.03 20.72
C MET A 1 15.87 64.94 21.80
N LYS A 2 15.13 65.12 22.90
CA LYS A 2 14.91 64.08 23.93
C LYS A 2 13.44 63.67 24.14
N LYS A 3 12.52 64.18 23.36
CA LYS A 3 11.08 63.80 23.45
C LYS A 3 10.57 62.94 22.30
N THR A 4 11.38 62.71 21.24
CA THR A 4 11.00 61.87 20.08
C THR A 4 11.49 60.44 20.20
N LEU A 5 12.36 60.13 21.16
CA LEU A 5 12.92 58.77 21.37
C LEU A 5 12.06 57.93 22.33
N LEU A 6 11.15 58.53 23.10
CA LEU A 6 10.26 57.78 24.03
C LEU A 6 8.97 57.27 23.37
N LEU A 7 8.56 57.81 22.20
CA LEU A 7 7.39 57.31 21.49
C LEU A 7 7.67 56.09 20.58
N LEU A 8 8.91 55.85 20.19
CA LEU A 8 9.28 54.68 19.37
C LEU A 8 9.52 53.41 20.19
N ILE A 9 9.77 53.52 21.50
CA ILE A 9 9.94 52.37 22.39
C ILE A 9 8.58 51.85 22.91
N ALA A 10 7.55 52.70 22.94
CA ALA A 10 6.21 52.28 23.36
C ALA A 10 5.41 51.55 22.26
N CYS A 11 5.75 51.71 20.96
CA CYS A 11 5.12 50.97 19.86
C CYS A 11 5.71 49.59 19.58
N CYS A 12 6.93 49.26 20.06
CA CYS A 12 7.51 47.93 19.91
C CYS A 12 7.18 46.99 21.07
N ALA A 13 6.60 47.48 22.17
CA ALA A 13 6.27 46.66 23.34
C ALA A 13 4.83 46.10 23.34
N THR A 14 4.01 46.43 22.34
CA THR A 14 2.63 45.93 22.25
C THR A 14 2.40 44.85 21.18
N GLN A 15 3.45 44.33 20.56
CA GLN A 15 3.37 43.18 19.64
C GLN A 15 3.85 41.85 20.24
N LEU A 16 4.14 41.79 21.51
CA LEU A 16 4.42 40.56 22.26
C LEU A 16 3.32 40.38 23.28
N LEU A 17 2.34 39.56 22.99
CA LEU A 17 1.43 38.84 23.89
C LEU A 17 0.01 38.77 23.31
N VAL A 18 -0.18 38.03 22.26
CA VAL A 18 -1.34 37.15 22.17
C VAL A 18 -0.82 35.82 21.55
N ALA A 19 -0.05 35.09 22.27
CA ALA A 19 -0.16 33.63 22.23
C ALA A 19 -1.55 33.37 22.82
N VAL A 20 -2.56 33.26 21.95
CA VAL A 20 -3.84 32.69 22.34
C VAL A 20 -3.48 31.31 22.88
N ASN A 21 -3.57 31.13 24.20
CA ASN A 21 -3.47 29.83 24.84
C ASN A 21 -4.65 29.00 24.30
N CYS A 22 -4.47 28.39 23.14
CA CYS A 22 -5.44 27.47 22.57
C CYS A 22 -5.45 26.27 23.50
N LYS A 23 -6.49 26.13 24.31
CA LYS A 23 -6.63 25.04 25.28
C LYS A 23 -6.81 23.70 24.61
N ILE A 24 -7.19 23.69 23.33
CA ILE A 24 -7.33 22.52 22.47
C ILE A 24 -6.08 22.45 21.59
N GLN A 25 -5.34 21.37 21.70
CA GLN A 25 -4.12 21.10 20.94
C GLN A 25 -4.43 20.24 19.71
N HIS A 26 -5.30 19.23 19.87
CA HIS A 26 -5.79 18.39 18.78
C HIS A 26 -7.31 18.31 18.81
N LEU A 27 -7.91 18.41 17.63
CA LEU A 27 -9.32 18.14 17.37
C LEU A 27 -9.40 17.30 16.09
N GLU A 28 -9.63 16.01 16.25
CA GLU A 28 -9.50 15.04 15.17
C GLU A 28 -10.74 14.15 15.06
N PRO A 29 -11.20 13.86 13.81
CA PRO A 29 -10.69 14.32 12.52
C PRO A 29 -10.78 15.85 12.36
N LEU A 30 -9.92 16.42 11.48
CA LEU A 30 -9.80 17.86 11.27
C LEU A 30 -11.11 18.54 10.77
N HIS A 31 -11.93 17.80 10.07
CA HIS A 31 -13.27 18.09 9.56
C HIS A 31 -13.92 16.78 9.14
N TRP A 32 -15.22 16.79 8.82
CA TRP A 32 -15.93 15.61 8.34
C TRP A 32 -16.86 15.96 7.17
N TRP A 33 -17.63 14.99 6.70
CA TRP A 33 -18.59 15.18 5.61
C TRP A 33 -20.00 14.82 6.04
N VAL A 34 -20.98 15.51 5.46
CA VAL A 34 -22.37 15.09 5.49
C VAL A 34 -22.61 13.99 4.46
N GLY A 35 -23.59 13.11 4.67
CA GLY A 35 -23.95 12.07 3.71
C GLY A 35 -23.03 10.85 3.74
N MET A 36 -22.30 10.64 4.83
CA MET A 36 -21.61 9.37 5.10
C MET A 36 -22.63 8.26 5.40
N GLN A 37 -22.33 7.02 5.04
CA GLN A 37 -23.18 5.86 5.37
C GLN A 37 -23.23 5.63 6.89
N ASN A 38 -22.07 5.73 7.54
CA ASN A 38 -22.02 5.75 8.99
C ASN A 38 -22.31 7.18 9.48
N THR A 39 -23.46 7.39 10.14
CA THR A 39 -23.87 8.68 10.67
C THR A 39 -23.15 9.07 11.96
N GLU A 40 -22.45 8.13 12.61
CA GLU A 40 -21.67 8.40 13.82
C GLU A 40 -20.31 8.97 13.51
N LEU A 41 -19.95 10.06 14.15
CA LEU A 41 -18.63 10.68 14.13
C LEU A 41 -18.07 10.78 15.54
N GLN A 42 -16.90 10.21 15.79
CA GLN A 42 -16.13 10.43 17.01
C GLN A 42 -15.17 11.62 16.79
N LEU A 43 -15.18 12.56 17.70
CA LEU A 43 -14.16 13.62 17.81
C LEU A 43 -13.23 13.32 18.97
N CYS A 44 -11.94 13.14 18.70
CA CYS A 44 -10.89 13.16 19.70
C CYS A 44 -10.52 14.60 20.00
N VAL A 45 -10.75 15.05 21.23
CA VAL A 45 -10.41 16.39 21.70
C VAL A 45 -9.32 16.29 22.75
N HIS A 46 -8.12 16.75 22.41
CA HIS A 46 -6.98 16.76 23.29
C HIS A 46 -6.57 18.19 23.66
N GLY A 47 -6.24 18.39 24.90
CA GLY A 47 -5.74 19.65 25.44
C GLY A 47 -5.89 19.70 26.95
N GLN A 48 -5.35 20.74 27.56
CA GLN A 48 -5.31 20.84 29.03
C GLN A 48 -6.71 20.68 29.64
N ASP A 49 -6.87 19.70 30.54
CA ASP A 49 -8.09 19.43 31.33
C ASP A 49 -9.38 19.21 30.48
N MET A 50 -9.25 18.80 29.22
CA MET A 50 -10.42 18.59 28.35
C MET A 50 -11.34 17.47 28.88
N GLY A 51 -10.79 16.43 29.52
CA GLY A 51 -11.56 15.36 30.17
C GLY A 51 -12.45 15.81 31.32
N ALA A 52 -12.17 16.98 31.90
CA ALA A 52 -13.05 17.59 32.92
C ALA A 52 -14.17 18.46 32.30
N CYS A 53 -14.20 18.59 30.97
CA CYS A 53 -15.16 19.41 30.26
C CYS A 53 -16.39 18.61 29.82
N GLU A 54 -17.43 19.33 29.45
CA GLU A 54 -18.62 18.87 28.74
C GLU A 54 -18.77 19.67 27.45
N ALA A 55 -18.93 18.97 26.33
CA ALA A 55 -19.14 19.56 25.04
C ALA A 55 -20.63 19.82 24.79
N ALA A 56 -20.93 20.95 24.13
CA ALA A 56 -22.28 21.29 23.66
C ALA A 56 -22.21 21.85 22.24
N ILE A 57 -23.18 21.46 21.41
CA ILE A 57 -23.29 21.85 20.00
C ILE A 57 -24.72 22.32 19.77
N ASN A 58 -24.85 23.34 18.92
CA ASN A 58 -26.13 23.78 18.38
C ASN A 58 -25.98 23.92 16.86
N TYR A 59 -26.32 22.82 16.14
CA TYR A 59 -26.33 22.80 14.68
C TYR A 59 -27.44 21.87 14.20
N PRO A 60 -28.31 22.30 13.26
CA PRO A 60 -29.40 21.46 12.79
C PRO A 60 -28.93 20.14 12.20
N GLY A 61 -29.48 19.02 12.68
CA GLY A 61 -29.12 17.69 12.25
C GLY A 61 -27.87 17.09 12.90
N VAL A 62 -27.21 17.79 13.83
CA VAL A 62 -26.06 17.25 14.58
C VAL A 62 -26.40 17.18 16.07
N THR A 63 -26.28 16.01 16.65
CA THR A 63 -26.53 15.77 18.07
C THR A 63 -25.35 15.04 18.73
N ILE A 64 -25.03 15.40 19.96
CA ILE A 64 -24.09 14.64 20.77
C ILE A 64 -24.81 13.43 21.35
N THR A 65 -24.33 12.22 21.04
CA THR A 65 -24.90 10.96 21.53
C THR A 65 -24.18 10.44 22.76
N LYS A 66 -22.86 10.69 22.85
CA LYS A 66 -22.02 10.17 23.92
C LYS A 66 -20.81 11.09 24.12
N GLN A 67 -20.33 11.18 25.37
CA GLN A 67 -19.04 11.79 25.70
C GLN A 67 -18.27 10.84 26.59
N VAL A 68 -17.06 10.45 26.17
CA VAL A 68 -16.20 9.53 26.90
C VAL A 68 -15.02 10.28 27.49
N LYS A 69 -14.88 10.18 28.79
CA LYS A 69 -13.73 10.68 29.55
C LYS A 69 -12.84 9.48 29.84
N THR A 70 -11.60 9.57 29.47
CA THR A 70 -10.62 8.52 29.77
C THR A 70 -9.99 8.74 31.15
N ASP A 71 -9.09 7.87 31.54
CA ASP A 71 -8.29 8.06 32.74
C ASP A 71 -7.22 9.17 32.59
N ASN A 72 -6.99 9.66 31.38
CA ASN A 72 -6.18 10.85 31.13
C ASN A 72 -7.06 12.12 31.13
N PRO A 73 -6.82 13.08 32.05
CA PRO A 73 -7.64 14.29 32.16
C PRO A 73 -7.55 15.23 30.96
N ASN A 74 -6.61 15.01 30.03
CA ASN A 74 -6.42 15.86 28.86
C ASN A 74 -7.26 15.42 27.65
N PHE A 75 -7.97 14.31 27.72
CA PHE A 75 -8.75 13.77 26.60
C PHE A 75 -10.25 13.77 26.86
N LEU A 76 -10.99 14.12 25.83
CA LEU A 76 -12.44 13.98 25.76
C LEU A 76 -12.81 13.44 24.36
N PHE A 77 -13.46 12.29 24.29
CA PHE A 77 -14.03 11.78 23.06
C PHE A 77 -15.50 12.17 22.99
N VAL A 78 -15.90 12.88 21.92
CA VAL A 78 -17.27 13.35 21.70
C VAL A 78 -17.86 12.65 20.49
N TYR A 79 -18.92 11.88 20.70
CA TYR A 79 -19.63 11.16 19.63
C TYR A 79 -20.81 12.00 19.16
N LEU A 80 -20.86 12.22 17.87
CA LEU A 80 -21.90 12.96 17.18
C LEU A 80 -22.70 12.00 16.30
N ASN A 81 -24.01 12.18 16.27
CA ASN A 81 -24.83 11.68 15.18
C ASN A 81 -25.08 12.81 14.19
N ILE A 82 -24.77 12.56 12.92
CA ILE A 82 -24.99 13.49 11.81
C ILE A 82 -26.15 12.94 11.00
N ASP A 83 -27.32 13.60 11.11
CA ASP A 83 -28.50 13.19 10.37
C ASP A 83 -28.24 13.26 8.85
N PRO A 84 -28.71 12.29 8.05
CA PRO A 84 -28.52 12.29 6.59
C PRO A 84 -29.02 13.56 5.88
N THR A 85 -29.94 14.30 6.49
CA THR A 85 -30.46 15.56 5.95
C THR A 85 -29.66 16.80 6.34
N THR A 86 -28.62 16.62 7.18
CA THR A 86 -27.74 17.70 7.64
C THR A 86 -27.13 18.45 6.45
N LYS A 87 -27.16 19.79 6.50
CA LYS A 87 -26.50 20.61 5.47
C LYS A 87 -25.02 20.78 5.78
N PRO A 88 -24.15 20.87 4.76
CA PRO A 88 -22.76 21.22 4.98
C PRO A 88 -22.64 22.64 5.54
N GLY A 89 -21.64 22.87 6.39
CA GLY A 89 -21.40 24.15 7.02
C GLY A 89 -20.49 24.05 8.23
N SER A 90 -20.34 25.13 8.96
CA SER A 90 -19.49 25.18 10.15
C SER A 90 -20.29 25.54 11.38
N PHE A 91 -19.95 24.89 12.47
CA PHE A 91 -20.56 25.17 13.78
C PHE A 91 -19.50 25.30 14.88
N LYS A 92 -19.95 25.77 16.02
CA LYS A 92 -19.11 25.93 17.19
C LYS A 92 -19.38 24.84 18.20
N ILE A 93 -18.31 24.18 18.64
CA ILE A 93 -18.34 23.27 19.80
C ILE A 93 -17.95 24.12 21.02
N ASN A 94 -18.83 24.19 22.01
CA ASN A 94 -18.55 24.86 23.26
C ASN A 94 -18.22 23.87 24.34
N PHE A 95 -17.18 24.14 25.11
CA PHE A 95 -16.74 23.30 26.23
C PHE A 95 -16.93 24.06 27.53
N THR A 96 -17.61 23.43 28.50
CA THR A 96 -17.82 23.94 29.84
C THR A 96 -17.12 23.06 30.87
N LYS A 97 -16.59 23.69 31.92
CA LYS A 97 -15.99 22.99 33.08
C LYS A 97 -16.66 23.54 34.34
N ASN A 98 -17.25 22.65 35.15
CA ASN A 98 -18.03 23.02 36.32
C ASN A 98 -19.11 24.09 36.03
N GLY A 99 -19.85 23.92 34.92
CA GLY A 99 -20.91 24.80 34.49
C GLY A 99 -20.47 26.16 33.93
N LYS A 100 -19.16 26.44 33.90
CA LYS A 100 -18.61 27.71 33.36
C LYS A 100 -17.95 27.44 32.00
N LYS A 101 -18.07 28.44 31.10
CA LYS A 101 -17.39 28.36 29.80
C LYS A 101 -15.88 28.16 29.99
N TYR A 102 -15.32 27.12 29.39
CA TYR A 102 -13.92 26.79 29.43
C TYR A 102 -13.20 27.21 28.14
N THR A 103 -13.64 26.70 27.00
CA THR A 103 -13.11 27.03 25.68
C THR A 103 -14.15 26.75 24.60
N SER A 104 -13.82 26.99 23.37
CA SER A 104 -14.66 26.60 22.21
C SER A 104 -13.80 26.53 20.95
N CYS A 105 -14.21 25.70 19.99
CA CYS A 105 -13.57 25.60 18.67
C CYS A 105 -14.65 25.64 17.57
N LYS A 106 -14.21 25.92 16.35
CA LYS A 106 -15.03 25.79 15.13
C LYS A 106 -14.79 24.39 14.56
N TYR A 107 -15.85 23.74 14.10
CA TYR A 107 -15.79 22.48 13.37
C TYR A 107 -16.55 22.60 12.05
N GLU A 108 -16.10 21.89 11.01
CA GLU A 108 -16.67 21.98 9.67
C GLU A 108 -17.18 20.63 9.20
N LEU A 109 -18.41 20.62 8.66
CA LEU A 109 -18.95 19.52 7.86
C LEU A 109 -18.96 19.94 6.40
N LYS A 110 -18.25 19.23 5.56
CA LYS A 110 -18.16 19.47 4.12
C LYS A 110 -19.25 18.73 3.35
N ALA A 111 -19.57 19.21 2.18
CA ALA A 111 -20.36 18.43 1.23
C ALA A 111 -19.52 17.24 0.75
N ARG A 112 -20.08 16.04 0.78
CA ARG A 112 -19.48 14.86 0.17
C ARG A 112 -19.61 14.97 -1.36
N LYS A 113 -18.59 14.54 -2.09
CA LYS A 113 -18.67 14.47 -3.56
C LYS A 113 -19.77 13.48 -3.96
N GLU A 114 -20.45 13.77 -5.05
CA GLU A 114 -21.42 12.85 -5.63
C GLU A 114 -20.73 11.51 -5.97
N ASN A 115 -21.40 10.41 -5.70
CA ASN A 115 -20.90 9.04 -5.91
C ASN A 115 -19.56 8.71 -5.22
N ALA A 116 -19.14 9.46 -4.21
CA ALA A 116 -17.87 9.23 -3.50
C ALA A 116 -17.75 7.83 -2.88
N ALA A 117 -18.89 7.20 -2.55
CA ALA A 117 -18.93 5.83 -2.05
C ALA A 117 -18.63 4.77 -3.14
N GLN A 118 -18.84 5.11 -4.42
CA GLN A 118 -18.58 4.22 -5.56
C GLN A 118 -17.14 4.43 -6.05
N LYS A 119 -16.21 3.60 -5.56
CA LYS A 119 -14.81 3.69 -5.95
C LYS A 119 -14.55 2.99 -7.27
N ASN A 120 -13.82 3.64 -8.17
CA ASN A 120 -13.18 2.99 -9.31
C ASN A 120 -11.87 2.36 -8.82
N SER A 121 -11.99 1.31 -8.00
CA SER A 121 -10.85 0.75 -7.30
C SER A 121 -9.96 -0.10 -8.22
N PHE A 122 -8.74 -0.38 -7.75
CA PHE A 122 -7.82 -1.27 -8.44
C PHE A 122 -8.29 -2.74 -8.36
N GLY A 123 -7.75 -3.59 -9.24
CA GLY A 123 -8.12 -5.01 -9.26
C GLY A 123 -7.49 -5.79 -10.40
N PRO A 124 -8.11 -6.89 -10.86
CA PRO A 124 -7.52 -7.81 -11.85
C PRO A 124 -7.08 -7.20 -13.17
N SER A 125 -7.70 -6.08 -13.60
CA SER A 125 -7.33 -5.36 -14.82
C SER A 125 -6.13 -4.44 -14.68
N ASP A 126 -5.67 -4.21 -13.44
CA ASP A 126 -4.64 -3.24 -13.16
C ASP A 126 -3.23 -3.84 -13.09
N ALA A 127 -2.25 -2.96 -13.16
CA ALA A 127 -0.87 -3.19 -12.79
C ALA A 127 -0.45 -2.09 -11.83
N VAL A 128 -0.03 -2.49 -10.63
CA VAL A 128 0.30 -1.58 -9.53
C VAL A 128 1.77 -1.23 -9.57
N TYR A 129 2.12 0.06 -9.50
CA TYR A 129 3.49 0.53 -9.30
C TYR A 129 3.67 0.90 -7.83
N LEU A 130 4.58 0.22 -7.14
CA LEU A 130 4.95 0.49 -5.76
C LEU A 130 6.18 1.38 -5.72
N LEU A 131 6.15 2.46 -4.94
CA LEU A 131 7.33 3.28 -4.68
C LEU A 131 7.41 3.79 -3.23
N MET A 132 8.64 4.10 -2.82
CA MET A 132 8.93 4.86 -1.60
C MET A 132 9.23 6.31 -1.99
N PRO A 133 8.44 7.31 -1.57
CA PRO A 133 8.65 8.70 -1.99
C PRO A 133 10.07 9.20 -1.75
N ASP A 134 10.64 8.92 -0.56
CA ASP A 134 12.00 9.32 -0.18
C ASP A 134 13.10 8.79 -1.12
N ARG A 135 12.84 7.69 -1.85
CA ARG A 135 13.82 6.99 -2.72
C ARG A 135 13.52 7.16 -4.21
N PHE A 136 12.51 7.94 -4.58
CA PHE A 136 12.06 8.01 -5.95
C PHE A 136 12.53 9.27 -6.68
N ALA A 137 12.13 10.45 -6.21
CA ALA A 137 12.57 11.72 -6.77
C ALA A 137 12.39 12.89 -5.79
N ASN A 138 13.36 13.80 -5.78
CA ASN A 138 13.30 15.07 -5.04
C ASN A 138 12.80 16.18 -5.96
N GLY A 139 11.57 16.64 -5.72
CA GLY A 139 10.95 17.74 -6.47
C GLY A 139 11.12 19.09 -5.79
N ASN A 140 11.41 19.12 -4.50
CA ASN A 140 11.47 20.35 -3.70
C ASN A 140 12.56 20.29 -2.62
N GLU A 141 13.79 20.64 -2.99
CA GLU A 141 14.93 20.65 -2.05
C GLU A 141 14.73 21.57 -0.80
N LYS A 142 13.69 22.43 -0.78
CA LYS A 142 13.43 23.30 0.37
C LYS A 142 12.82 22.56 1.57
N ASN A 143 12.23 21.39 1.35
CA ASN A 143 11.68 20.56 2.41
C ASN A 143 12.64 19.47 2.91
N ASP A 144 13.84 19.37 2.34
CA ASP A 144 14.87 18.39 2.75
C ASP A 144 15.22 18.52 4.22
N GLN A 145 15.22 19.76 4.74
CA GLN A 145 15.52 20.07 6.14
C GLN A 145 14.40 20.92 6.74
N VAL A 146 13.66 20.34 7.69
CA VAL A 146 12.56 21.01 8.38
C VAL A 146 12.91 21.23 9.85
N LYS A 147 12.74 22.48 10.32
CA LYS A 147 13.00 22.83 11.73
C LYS A 147 12.13 22.01 12.68
N GLY A 148 12.77 21.37 13.68
CA GLY A 148 12.10 20.53 14.68
C GLY A 148 12.04 19.04 14.30
N TYR A 149 12.49 18.66 13.10
CA TYR A 149 12.67 17.27 12.69
C TYR A 149 14.10 16.80 12.96
N ILE A 150 14.22 15.55 13.42
CA ILE A 150 15.50 15.00 13.88
C ILE A 150 16.39 14.66 12.68
N GLN A 151 15.85 13.94 11.69
CA GLN A 151 16.60 13.54 10.50
C GLN A 151 16.42 14.55 9.37
N GLY A 152 17.54 15.02 8.83
CA GLY A 152 17.64 15.68 7.54
C GLY A 152 17.99 14.69 6.43
N VAL A 153 18.50 15.20 5.29
CA VAL A 153 18.91 14.40 4.13
C VAL A 153 20.35 13.94 4.26
N ASN A 154 20.60 12.65 4.06
CA ASN A 154 21.93 12.05 3.97
C ASN A 154 21.91 10.85 3.01
N ARG A 155 22.07 11.09 1.73
CA ARG A 155 22.06 10.05 0.67
C ARG A 155 23.22 9.06 0.74
N SER A 156 24.26 9.32 1.54
CA SER A 156 25.38 8.39 1.72
C SER A 156 25.06 7.27 2.72
N ASN A 157 23.96 7.36 3.47
CA ASN A 157 23.54 6.38 4.45
C ASN A 157 22.15 5.84 4.09
N LEU A 158 22.08 4.58 3.67
CA LEU A 158 20.83 3.92 3.26
C LEU A 158 19.75 3.86 4.35
N GLY A 159 20.13 3.94 5.62
CA GLY A 159 19.22 4.01 6.77
C GLY A 159 18.67 5.40 7.07
N GLU A 160 19.11 6.43 6.34
CA GLU A 160 18.68 7.82 6.53
C GLU A 160 17.84 8.32 5.36
N ARG A 161 17.30 9.51 5.49
CA ARG A 161 16.48 10.12 4.44
C ARG A 161 17.33 10.59 3.26
N HIS A 162 16.79 10.41 2.05
CA HIS A 162 17.44 10.82 0.81
C HIS A 162 16.78 12.05 0.16
N GLY A 163 15.61 12.48 0.67
CA GLY A 163 14.96 13.73 0.28
C GLY A 163 14.02 13.65 -0.90
N GLY A 164 13.67 12.44 -1.36
CA GLY A 164 12.56 12.29 -2.29
C GLY A 164 11.24 12.72 -1.62
N ASP A 165 10.30 13.29 -2.40
CA ASP A 165 9.10 13.93 -1.90
C ASP A 165 7.88 13.78 -2.83
N LEU A 166 6.72 14.26 -2.38
CA LEU A 166 5.48 14.19 -3.16
C LEU A 166 5.52 15.01 -4.45
N GLU A 167 6.22 16.15 -4.48
CA GLU A 167 6.39 16.94 -5.70
C GLU A 167 7.23 16.16 -6.74
N GLY A 168 8.27 15.48 -6.28
CA GLY A 168 9.07 14.57 -7.10
C GLY A 168 8.22 13.43 -7.66
N VAL A 169 7.41 12.78 -6.82
CA VAL A 169 6.48 11.71 -7.26
C VAL A 169 5.50 12.26 -8.30
N ILE A 170 4.84 13.40 -8.03
CA ILE A 170 3.90 14.04 -8.97
C ILE A 170 4.56 14.28 -10.33
N SER A 171 5.80 14.75 -10.35
CA SER A 171 6.55 15.03 -11.59
C SER A 171 6.81 13.78 -12.44
N LYS A 172 6.75 12.58 -11.84
CA LYS A 172 7.05 11.29 -12.49
C LYS A 172 5.81 10.41 -12.71
N VAL A 173 4.61 10.87 -12.36
CA VAL A 173 3.36 10.17 -12.67
C VAL A 173 3.24 9.86 -14.19
N PRO A 174 3.60 10.77 -15.12
CA PRO A 174 3.61 10.46 -16.54
C PRO A 174 4.52 9.29 -16.93
N TYR A 175 5.70 9.16 -16.29
CA TYR A 175 6.62 8.03 -16.53
C TYR A 175 5.99 6.69 -16.11
N ILE A 176 5.32 6.65 -14.96
CA ILE A 176 4.64 5.45 -14.46
C ILE A 176 3.49 5.06 -15.39
N ALA A 177 2.72 6.03 -15.89
CA ALA A 177 1.65 5.80 -16.85
C ALA A 177 2.19 5.33 -18.21
N ASP A 178 3.31 5.90 -18.70
CA ASP A 178 3.97 5.48 -19.95
C ASP A 178 4.55 4.06 -19.86
N LEU A 179 5.06 3.65 -18.70
CA LEU A 179 5.47 2.26 -18.46
C LEU A 179 4.30 1.28 -18.69
N GLY A 180 3.06 1.72 -18.47
CA GLY A 180 1.84 0.94 -18.66
C GLY A 180 1.17 0.50 -17.35
N CYS A 181 1.64 0.99 -16.20
CA CYS A 181 0.97 0.81 -14.91
C CYS A 181 -0.33 1.63 -14.86
N THR A 182 -1.30 1.15 -14.07
CA THR A 182 -2.64 1.73 -13.97
C THR A 182 -3.05 2.05 -12.53
N ALA A 183 -2.20 1.72 -11.57
CA ALA A 183 -2.37 2.11 -10.18
C ALA A 183 -1.01 2.43 -9.55
N LEU A 184 -1.01 3.38 -8.62
CA LEU A 184 0.15 3.78 -7.84
C LEU A 184 -0.10 3.45 -6.37
N TRP A 185 0.80 2.70 -5.76
CA TRP A 185 0.90 2.50 -4.32
C TRP A 185 2.19 3.17 -3.84
N ILE A 186 2.07 4.18 -2.96
CA ILE A 186 3.22 4.74 -2.25
C ILE A 186 3.24 4.19 -0.81
N THR A 187 4.44 3.94 -0.27
CA THR A 187 4.58 3.64 1.16
C THR A 187 4.01 4.77 2.00
N PRO A 188 3.74 4.59 3.31
CA PRO A 188 3.12 5.64 4.12
C PRO A 188 3.81 6.99 3.98
N PHE A 189 3.05 8.05 4.10
CA PHE A 189 3.50 9.45 3.94
C PHE A 189 3.21 10.29 5.19
N PHE A 190 2.63 9.68 6.21
CA PHE A 190 2.30 10.35 7.47
C PHE A 190 3.55 10.87 8.17
N ASP A 191 3.36 11.88 9.00
CA ASP A 191 4.43 12.45 9.83
C ASP A 191 5.19 11.34 10.57
N ASN A 192 6.52 11.36 10.47
CA ASN A 192 7.40 10.39 11.14
C ASN A 192 8.68 11.09 11.63
N ASN A 193 8.70 11.51 12.88
CA ASN A 193 9.84 12.22 13.45
C ASN A 193 10.73 11.32 14.32
N ASP A 194 10.98 10.10 13.88
CA ASP A 194 11.90 9.18 14.55
C ASP A 194 13.37 9.58 14.38
N THR A 195 14.20 9.07 15.27
CA THR A 195 15.66 9.29 15.30
C THR A 195 16.39 8.51 14.21
N HIS A 196 15.82 7.40 13.73
CA HIS A 196 16.38 6.51 12.73
C HIS A 196 15.27 6.01 11.80
N TYR A 197 15.62 5.73 10.54
CA TYR A 197 14.73 5.12 9.54
C TYR A 197 13.43 5.89 9.26
N SER A 198 13.35 7.19 9.58
CA SER A 198 12.11 7.94 9.40
C SER A 198 11.65 8.04 7.93
N TYR A 199 12.50 7.67 6.98
CA TYR A 199 12.24 7.72 5.53
C TYR A 199 11.14 6.76 5.07
N HIS A 200 10.88 5.68 5.81
CA HIS A 200 9.88 4.69 5.39
C HIS A 200 8.45 5.02 5.85
N HIS A 201 8.28 5.90 6.83
CA HIS A 201 7.02 6.42 7.37
C HIS A 201 6.05 5.39 8.01
N TYR A 202 6.44 4.12 8.19
CA TYR A 202 5.61 3.13 8.90
C TYR A 202 5.50 3.43 10.40
N ALA A 203 6.45 4.15 11.00
CA ALA A 203 6.41 4.61 12.39
C ALA A 203 5.72 5.99 12.50
N THR A 204 4.42 6.03 12.26
CA THR A 204 3.62 7.28 12.21
C THR A 204 3.66 8.03 13.53
N SER A 205 3.92 9.34 13.49
CA SER A 205 3.88 10.25 14.65
C SER A 205 2.69 11.22 14.66
N ASP A 206 1.97 11.36 13.53
CA ASP A 206 0.69 12.09 13.40
C ASP A 206 -0.07 11.58 12.17
N TYR A 207 -1.26 11.04 12.38
CA TYR A 207 -2.07 10.43 11.31
C TYR A 207 -2.82 11.42 10.42
N PHE A 208 -3.01 12.67 10.86
CA PHE A 208 -3.73 13.69 10.08
C PHE A 208 -2.80 14.66 9.35
N LYS A 209 -1.51 14.35 9.32
CA LYS A 209 -0.49 15.21 8.77
C LYS A 209 0.44 14.44 7.84
N VAL A 210 0.63 14.93 6.63
CA VAL A 210 1.75 14.54 5.76
C VAL A 210 3.04 14.99 6.40
N ASP A 211 4.08 14.15 6.39
CA ASP A 211 5.42 14.57 6.83
C ASP A 211 5.87 15.80 6.03
N PRO A 212 6.18 16.92 6.68
CA PRO A 212 6.52 18.15 5.98
C PRO A 212 7.79 18.05 5.14
N ARG A 213 8.59 17.00 5.35
CA ARG A 213 9.75 16.67 4.51
C ARG A 213 9.36 15.93 3.23
N LEU A 214 8.12 15.46 3.12
CA LEU A 214 7.52 14.96 1.89
C LEU A 214 6.61 16.00 1.23
N GLY A 215 6.05 16.94 2.00
CA GLY A 215 5.10 17.93 1.50
C GLY A 215 3.99 18.27 2.49
N THR A 216 2.83 18.58 1.97
CA THR A 216 1.64 18.95 2.74
C THR A 216 0.47 17.99 2.45
N ASN A 217 -0.58 18.05 3.28
CA ASN A 217 -1.83 17.32 2.99
C ASN A 217 -2.36 17.65 1.59
N ASN A 218 -2.26 18.93 1.16
CA ASN A 218 -2.67 19.33 -0.17
C ASN A 218 -1.81 18.71 -1.28
N ASP A 219 -0.53 18.47 -1.05
CA ASP A 219 0.34 17.83 -2.05
C ASP A 219 -0.03 16.35 -2.24
N TYR A 220 -0.44 15.66 -1.17
CA TYR A 220 -0.97 14.30 -1.32
C TYR A 220 -2.28 14.28 -2.13
N LYS A 221 -3.16 15.26 -1.89
CA LYS A 221 -4.35 15.42 -2.74
C LYS A 221 -3.99 15.74 -4.19
N ARG A 222 -3.00 16.60 -4.45
CA ARG A 222 -2.48 16.89 -5.80
C ARG A 222 -1.91 15.64 -6.47
N LEU A 223 -1.27 14.75 -5.70
CA LEU A 223 -0.80 13.47 -6.21
C LEU A 223 -1.97 12.61 -6.70
N ALA A 224 -3.05 12.50 -5.92
CA ALA A 224 -4.25 11.79 -6.35
C ALA A 224 -4.85 12.39 -7.63
N ASP A 225 -5.01 13.72 -7.66
CA ASP A 225 -5.52 14.43 -8.83
C ASP A 225 -4.62 14.18 -10.07
N SER A 226 -3.28 14.18 -9.90
CA SER A 226 -2.33 13.85 -10.97
C SER A 226 -2.44 12.40 -11.45
N CYS A 227 -2.57 11.44 -10.53
CA CYS A 227 -2.80 10.05 -10.88
C CYS A 227 -4.05 9.90 -11.75
N HIS A 228 -5.17 10.49 -11.33
CA HIS A 228 -6.45 10.40 -12.05
C HIS A 228 -6.37 11.02 -13.45
N VAL A 229 -5.70 12.17 -13.60
CA VAL A 229 -5.48 12.80 -14.93
C VAL A 229 -4.70 11.89 -15.89
N HIS A 230 -3.77 11.09 -15.37
CA HIS A 230 -2.97 10.15 -16.16
C HIS A 230 -3.53 8.73 -16.22
N GLY A 231 -4.76 8.53 -15.71
CA GLY A 231 -5.45 7.24 -15.75
C GLY A 231 -4.92 6.21 -14.74
N LEU A 232 -4.23 6.66 -13.68
CA LEU A 232 -3.81 5.83 -12.56
C LEU A 232 -4.77 5.97 -11.40
N LYS A 233 -4.96 4.89 -10.67
CA LYS A 233 -5.62 4.83 -9.37
C LYS A 233 -4.59 5.05 -8.27
N LEU A 234 -4.98 5.64 -7.12
CA LEU A 234 -4.10 5.81 -5.98
C LEU A 234 -4.47 4.85 -4.86
N ILE A 235 -3.50 4.09 -4.36
CA ILE A 235 -3.64 3.14 -3.26
C ILE A 235 -2.98 3.74 -2.02
N LEU A 236 -3.74 3.82 -0.93
CA LEU A 236 -3.26 4.28 0.39
C LEU A 236 -2.74 3.08 1.20
N ASP A 237 -1.53 3.22 1.74
CA ASP A 237 -0.96 2.28 2.70
C ASP A 237 -1.49 2.56 4.11
N VAL A 238 -2.08 1.55 4.74
CA VAL A 238 -2.80 1.61 6.01
C VAL A 238 -2.07 0.78 7.06
N VAL A 239 -1.64 1.39 8.15
CA VAL A 239 -0.87 0.74 9.23
C VAL A 239 -1.70 0.75 10.52
N PRO A 240 -2.57 -0.25 10.77
CA PRO A 240 -3.40 -0.27 11.96
C PRO A 240 -2.73 -0.89 13.19
N ASN A 241 -1.67 -1.71 13.00
CA ASN A 241 -1.05 -2.50 14.05
C ASN A 241 -0.23 -1.66 15.05
N HIS A 242 0.48 -0.67 14.58
CA HIS A 242 1.42 0.11 15.41
C HIS A 242 1.47 1.57 14.98
N CYS A 243 2.01 2.42 15.84
CA CYS A 243 2.47 3.76 15.47
C CYS A 243 3.95 3.93 15.81
N GLY A 244 4.54 5.11 15.57
CA GLY A 244 5.88 5.42 16.01
C GLY A 244 5.94 5.80 17.49
N SER A 245 7.04 5.50 18.17
CA SER A 245 7.29 5.98 19.53
C SER A 245 7.41 7.51 19.62
N ALA A 246 7.64 8.18 18.49
CA ALA A 246 7.61 9.63 18.36
C ALA A 246 6.18 10.22 18.25
N HIS A 247 5.14 9.37 18.18
CA HIS A 247 3.75 9.83 18.16
C HIS A 247 3.44 10.66 19.41
N TRP A 248 2.67 11.74 19.24
CA TRP A 248 2.32 12.61 20.36
C TRP A 248 1.57 11.88 21.50
N TRP A 249 0.92 10.75 21.23
CA TRP A 249 0.33 9.86 22.24
C TRP A 249 1.36 9.25 23.21
N SER A 250 2.61 9.08 22.78
CA SER A 250 3.66 8.57 23.68
C SER A 250 4.04 9.56 24.78
N LYS A 251 3.76 10.87 24.57
CA LYS A 251 3.99 11.93 25.55
C LYS A 251 2.78 12.15 26.45
N ASP A 252 1.58 11.96 25.93
CA ASP A 252 0.31 12.13 26.63
C ASP A 252 -0.68 11.08 26.11
N LYS A 253 -0.63 9.88 26.74
CA LYS A 253 -1.36 8.70 26.28
C LYS A 253 -2.87 8.87 26.52
N PRO A 254 -3.74 8.65 25.51
CA PRO A 254 -5.18 8.90 25.65
C PRO A 254 -5.87 8.07 26.72
N ALA A 255 -5.49 6.79 26.87
CA ALA A 255 -6.01 5.87 27.88
C ALA A 255 -4.91 4.86 28.27
N LYS A 256 -5.02 4.23 29.46
CA LYS A 256 -4.02 3.25 29.94
C LYS A 256 -3.87 2.07 29.00
N ASP A 257 -4.96 1.63 28.38
CA ASP A 257 -5.05 0.51 27.46
C ASP A 257 -4.95 0.92 25.98
N TRP A 258 -4.34 2.08 25.67
CA TRP A 258 -4.15 2.57 24.31
C TRP A 258 -3.15 1.75 23.50
N PHE A 259 -2.11 1.28 24.19
CA PHE A 259 -1.07 0.39 23.68
C PHE A 259 -1.09 -0.92 24.45
N HIS A 260 -0.69 -2.02 23.81
CA HIS A 260 -0.32 -3.21 24.55
C HIS A 260 1.01 -2.98 25.26
N GLU A 261 0.99 -3.03 26.58
CA GLU A 261 2.17 -2.84 27.43
C GLU A 261 2.57 -4.14 28.10
N TRP A 262 3.87 -4.37 28.20
CA TRP A 262 4.47 -5.55 28.81
C TRP A 262 5.35 -5.14 29.99
N PRO A 263 5.54 -6.00 30.99
CA PRO A 263 6.44 -5.69 32.12
C PRO A 263 7.89 -5.39 31.69
N GLN A 264 8.30 -5.95 30.55
CA GLN A 264 9.53 -5.64 29.83
C GLN A 264 9.23 -5.64 28.34
N TYR A 265 10.06 -4.99 27.54
CA TYR A 265 9.89 -4.99 26.09
C TYR A 265 9.70 -6.41 25.55
N THR A 266 8.61 -6.61 24.83
CA THR A 266 8.26 -7.86 24.19
C THR A 266 7.89 -7.56 22.74
N GLY A 267 8.74 -8.00 21.81
CA GLY A 267 8.47 -7.89 20.37
C GLY A 267 7.56 -9.00 19.90
N SER A 268 6.84 -8.75 18.80
CA SER A 268 6.08 -9.80 18.12
C SER A 268 6.99 -10.96 17.72
N ASN A 269 6.48 -12.17 17.72
CA ASN A 269 7.22 -13.35 17.24
C ASN A 269 7.17 -13.49 15.71
N TYR A 270 6.39 -12.66 15.00
CA TYR A 270 6.23 -12.63 13.54
C TYR A 270 5.77 -13.97 12.93
N ARG A 271 5.07 -14.83 13.69
CA ARG A 271 4.65 -16.17 13.27
C ARG A 271 3.15 -16.21 12.94
N MET A 272 2.77 -15.57 11.84
CA MET A 272 1.37 -15.43 11.39
C MET A 272 0.66 -16.76 11.18
N THR A 273 1.41 -17.84 10.91
CA THR A 273 0.89 -19.22 10.86
C THR A 273 0.23 -19.67 12.16
N ALA A 274 0.51 -19.02 13.30
CA ALA A 274 -0.16 -19.32 14.57
C ALA A 274 -1.69 -19.15 14.51
N TRP A 275 -2.20 -18.29 13.63
CA TRP A 275 -3.65 -18.12 13.46
C TRP A 275 -4.32 -19.31 12.77
N THR A 276 -3.64 -19.96 11.83
CA THR A 276 -4.16 -21.12 11.08
C THR A 276 -3.76 -22.45 11.69
N ASP A 277 -2.79 -22.46 12.62
CA ASP A 277 -2.32 -23.67 13.30
C ASP A 277 -3.28 -24.09 14.42
N PRO A 278 -3.96 -25.25 14.30
CA PRO A 278 -4.85 -25.74 15.36
C PRO A 278 -4.11 -26.19 16.64
N HIS A 279 -2.79 -26.26 16.61
CA HIS A 279 -1.92 -26.67 17.72
C HIS A 279 -1.12 -25.50 18.32
N ALA A 280 -1.27 -24.28 17.78
CA ALA A 280 -0.56 -23.12 18.29
C ALA A 280 -0.92 -22.82 19.75
N SER A 281 0.09 -22.53 20.57
CA SER A 281 -0.11 -22.15 21.95
C SER A 281 -0.77 -20.77 22.09
N ASP A 282 -1.54 -20.55 23.14
CA ASP A 282 -2.17 -19.26 23.40
C ASP A 282 -1.14 -18.15 23.66
N ILE A 283 -0.01 -18.48 24.28
CA ILE A 283 1.05 -17.51 24.53
C ILE A 283 1.71 -17.04 23.22
N ASP A 284 1.92 -17.94 22.24
CA ASP A 284 2.50 -17.56 20.97
C ASP A 284 1.53 -16.69 20.14
N LYS A 285 0.22 -17.00 20.18
CA LYS A 285 -0.81 -16.12 19.60
C LYS A 285 -0.83 -14.75 20.27
N THR A 286 -0.75 -14.70 21.60
CA THR A 286 -0.71 -13.45 22.36
C THR A 286 0.55 -12.61 22.02
N ILE A 287 1.70 -13.24 21.89
CA ILE A 287 2.94 -12.55 21.50
C ILE A 287 2.90 -12.07 20.04
N LEU A 288 2.29 -12.84 19.14
CA LEU A 288 2.08 -12.42 17.76
C LEU A 288 1.24 -11.14 17.71
N GLU A 289 0.10 -11.15 18.40
CA GLU A 289 -0.95 -10.14 18.35
C GLU A 289 -0.60 -8.87 19.12
N LYS A 290 -0.01 -9.02 20.32
CA LYS A 290 0.18 -7.93 21.30
C LYS A 290 1.65 -7.52 21.49
N GLY A 291 2.56 -8.25 20.86
CA GLY A 291 3.98 -7.90 20.84
C GLY A 291 4.24 -6.70 19.95
N TRP A 292 5.13 -5.79 20.38
CA TRP A 292 5.48 -4.62 19.58
C TRP A 292 6.15 -5.01 18.26
N PHE A 293 5.84 -4.29 17.19
CA PHE A 293 6.47 -4.56 15.89
C PHE A 293 8.00 -4.34 15.94
N SER A 294 8.43 -3.28 16.66
CA SER A 294 9.84 -3.06 16.97
C SER A 294 9.95 -2.18 18.23
N GLY A 295 11.15 -1.96 18.74
CA GLY A 295 11.37 -1.14 19.95
C GLY A 295 10.88 0.31 19.85
N ASN A 296 10.75 0.83 18.63
CA ASN A 296 10.21 2.17 18.36
C ASN A 296 8.82 2.17 17.70
N MET A 297 8.19 1.01 17.61
CA MET A 297 6.84 0.84 17.04
C MET A 297 5.94 0.10 18.03
N PRO A 298 5.40 0.82 19.05
CA PRO A 298 4.49 0.26 20.05
C PRO A 298 3.21 -0.24 19.39
N ASP A 299 2.76 -1.39 19.87
CA ASP A 299 1.56 -2.04 19.40
C ASP A 299 0.29 -1.32 19.88
N LEU A 300 -0.65 -1.10 18.97
CA LEU A 300 -1.90 -0.38 19.21
C LEU A 300 -3.00 -1.37 19.65
N ASN A 301 -3.61 -1.12 20.78
CA ASN A 301 -4.67 -2.00 21.29
C ASN A 301 -6.03 -1.72 20.64
N LEU A 302 -6.34 -2.42 19.55
CA LEU A 302 -7.62 -2.29 18.84
C LEU A 302 -8.84 -2.77 19.68
N GLU A 303 -8.65 -3.42 20.83
CA GLU A 303 -9.73 -3.73 21.78
C GLU A 303 -10.29 -2.45 22.42
N ASN A 304 -9.49 -1.36 22.46
CA ASN A 304 -9.98 -0.06 22.92
C ASN A 304 -10.89 0.57 21.85
N PRO A 305 -12.20 0.79 22.15
CA PRO A 305 -13.18 1.21 21.15
C PRO A 305 -12.95 2.64 20.64
N GLU A 306 -12.35 3.52 21.46
CA GLU A 306 -12.03 4.90 21.06
C GLU A 306 -10.86 4.89 20.06
N LEU A 307 -9.84 4.05 20.26
CA LEU A 307 -8.73 3.87 19.31
C LEU A 307 -9.19 3.22 18.01
N PHE A 308 -9.97 2.16 18.09
CA PHE A 308 -10.51 1.46 16.91
C PHE A 308 -11.30 2.42 16.01
N THR A 309 -12.18 3.22 16.63
CA THR A 309 -12.99 4.20 15.90
C THR A 309 -12.11 5.32 15.34
N TYR A 310 -11.16 5.82 16.11
CA TYR A 310 -10.21 6.85 15.68
C TYR A 310 -9.43 6.41 14.43
N LEU A 311 -8.79 5.25 14.46
CA LEU A 311 -8.02 4.73 13.32
C LEU A 311 -8.91 4.50 12.08
N SER A 312 -10.11 3.95 12.27
CA SER A 312 -11.06 3.77 11.17
C SER A 312 -11.38 5.13 10.50
N GLN A 313 -11.63 6.15 11.31
CA GLN A 313 -11.95 7.51 10.82
C GLN A 313 -10.75 8.22 10.18
N VAL A 314 -9.52 7.97 10.64
CA VAL A 314 -8.29 8.48 9.99
C VAL A 314 -8.27 8.10 8.51
N TYR A 315 -8.40 6.83 8.20
CA TYR A 315 -8.27 6.35 6.82
C TYR A 315 -9.49 6.70 5.96
N ILE A 316 -10.71 6.70 6.53
CA ILE A 316 -11.91 7.22 5.87
C ILE A 316 -11.71 8.71 5.53
N TRP A 317 -11.13 9.48 6.44
CA TRP A 317 -10.83 10.90 6.21
C TRP A 317 -9.88 11.10 5.02
N TRP A 318 -8.82 10.30 4.92
CA TRP A 318 -7.88 10.38 3.79
C TRP A 318 -8.51 9.94 2.47
N ILE A 319 -9.36 8.91 2.49
CA ILE A 319 -10.13 8.47 1.30
C ILE A 319 -11.00 9.60 0.77
N GLU A 320 -11.73 10.29 1.63
CA GLU A 320 -12.59 11.42 1.24
C GLU A 320 -11.79 12.68 0.89
N TYR A 321 -10.75 12.99 1.67
CA TYR A 321 -9.96 14.20 1.50
C TYR A 321 -9.16 14.20 0.20
N ALA A 322 -8.46 13.13 -0.09
CA ALA A 322 -7.59 13.02 -1.25
C ALA A 322 -8.28 12.38 -2.47
N GLY A 323 -9.33 11.58 -2.27
CA GLY A 323 -9.97 10.83 -3.36
C GLY A 323 -9.23 9.53 -3.66
N VAL A 324 -8.74 8.83 -2.63
CA VAL A 324 -8.06 7.54 -2.74
C VAL A 324 -8.99 6.48 -3.32
N ASP A 325 -8.45 5.57 -4.15
CA ASP A 325 -9.22 4.57 -4.90
C ASP A 325 -9.20 3.18 -4.25
N GLY A 326 -8.20 2.88 -3.44
CA GLY A 326 -8.06 1.59 -2.78
C GLY A 326 -7.07 1.60 -1.63
N LEU A 327 -6.98 0.49 -0.89
CA LEU A 327 -6.14 0.38 0.30
C LEU A 327 -5.19 -0.82 0.20
N ARG A 328 -3.97 -0.66 0.76
CA ARG A 328 -3.11 -1.77 1.15
C ARG A 328 -3.00 -1.76 2.66
N VAL A 329 -3.25 -2.88 3.31
CA VAL A 329 -3.18 -2.99 4.77
C VAL A 329 -1.89 -3.70 5.16
N ASP A 330 -1.04 -2.94 5.83
CA ASP A 330 0.24 -3.38 6.38
C ASP A 330 0.03 -4.38 7.50
N THR A 331 0.90 -5.39 7.56
CA THR A 331 0.99 -6.35 8.67
C THR A 331 -0.37 -6.87 9.18
N TYR A 332 -1.31 -7.16 8.26
CA TYR A 332 -2.69 -7.52 8.63
C TYR A 332 -2.78 -8.62 9.70
N PRO A 333 -2.02 -9.75 9.63
CA PRO A 333 -2.13 -10.84 10.60
C PRO A 333 -1.45 -10.58 11.97
N TYR A 334 -0.84 -9.42 12.16
CA TYR A 334 -0.21 -9.07 13.45
C TYR A 334 -1.20 -8.47 14.45
N ASN A 335 -2.38 -8.12 13.99
CA ASN A 335 -3.49 -7.65 14.82
C ASN A 335 -4.32 -8.83 15.36
N ASP A 336 -5.17 -8.57 16.37
CA ASP A 336 -6.34 -9.43 16.57
C ASP A 336 -7.09 -9.56 15.25
N ILE A 337 -7.13 -10.77 14.70
CA ILE A 337 -7.68 -11.01 13.35
C ILE A 337 -9.18 -10.71 13.25
N LYS A 338 -9.93 -10.80 14.36
CA LYS A 338 -11.36 -10.48 14.39
C LYS A 338 -11.57 -8.97 14.37
N LEU A 339 -10.77 -8.23 15.13
CA LEU A 339 -10.81 -6.76 15.12
C LEU A 339 -10.27 -6.22 13.79
N ALA A 340 -9.21 -6.81 13.23
CA ALA A 340 -8.74 -6.48 11.90
C ALA A 340 -9.82 -6.71 10.83
N SER A 341 -10.56 -7.81 10.91
CA SER A 341 -11.70 -8.07 10.02
C SER A 341 -12.80 -7.01 10.17
N GLN A 342 -13.15 -6.62 11.40
CA GLN A 342 -14.13 -5.56 11.65
C GLN A 342 -13.63 -4.20 11.15
N PHE A 343 -12.33 -3.93 11.26
CA PHE A 343 -11.70 -2.73 10.75
C PHE A 343 -11.83 -2.64 9.21
N ILE A 344 -11.54 -3.73 8.50
CA ILE A 344 -11.76 -3.80 7.04
C ILE A 344 -13.24 -3.60 6.69
N LYS A 345 -14.14 -4.20 7.48
CA LYS A 345 -15.57 -4.05 7.26
C LYS A 345 -16.05 -2.60 7.33
N ARG A 346 -15.45 -1.74 8.17
CA ARG A 346 -15.76 -0.30 8.22
C ARG A 346 -15.58 0.39 6.86
N PHE A 347 -14.53 0.00 6.11
CA PHE A 347 -14.28 0.58 4.78
C PHE A 347 -15.24 0.02 3.73
N ILE A 348 -15.51 -1.28 3.75
CA ILE A 348 -16.42 -1.92 2.79
C ILE A 348 -17.86 -1.43 3.00
N ASP A 349 -18.30 -1.24 4.23
CA ASP A 349 -19.62 -0.70 4.53
C ASP A 349 -19.78 0.73 4.01
N GLU A 350 -18.73 1.55 4.07
CA GLU A 350 -18.75 2.93 3.58
C GLU A 350 -18.52 3.03 2.06
N TYR A 351 -17.70 2.11 1.50
CA TYR A 351 -17.28 2.08 0.10
C TYR A 351 -17.42 0.66 -0.47
N PRO A 352 -18.62 0.23 -0.89
CA PRO A 352 -18.87 -1.17 -1.28
C PRO A 352 -18.04 -1.67 -2.48
N THR A 353 -17.47 -0.78 -3.29
CA THR A 353 -16.67 -1.12 -4.46
C THR A 353 -15.16 -0.95 -4.25
N ILE A 354 -14.73 -0.62 -3.03
CA ILE A 354 -13.31 -0.46 -2.74
C ILE A 354 -12.60 -1.82 -2.71
N ASN A 355 -11.46 -1.92 -3.39
CA ASN A 355 -10.57 -3.06 -3.22
C ASN A 355 -9.53 -2.76 -2.12
N ILE A 356 -9.28 -3.77 -1.30
CA ILE A 356 -8.36 -3.70 -0.18
C ILE A 356 -7.47 -4.93 -0.25
N VAL A 357 -6.16 -4.74 -0.39
CA VAL A 357 -5.19 -5.83 -0.35
C VAL A 357 -4.51 -5.89 1.00
N GLY A 358 -4.55 -7.05 1.64
CA GLY A 358 -3.88 -7.30 2.92
C GLY A 358 -2.51 -7.93 2.73
N GLU A 359 -1.50 -7.41 3.44
CA GLU A 359 -0.22 -8.07 3.55
C GLU A 359 -0.32 -9.24 4.52
N CYS A 360 -0.36 -10.46 3.97
CA CYS A 360 -0.39 -11.72 4.71
C CYS A 360 0.85 -12.54 4.30
N TRP A 361 1.98 -12.28 4.96
CA TRP A 361 3.27 -12.90 4.61
C TRP A 361 3.40 -14.29 5.21
N VAL A 362 2.70 -15.25 4.62
CA VAL A 362 2.72 -16.67 4.99
C VAL A 362 3.37 -17.50 3.88
N LYS A 363 3.64 -18.78 4.15
CA LYS A 363 4.46 -19.64 3.29
C LYS A 363 3.69 -20.73 2.54
N SER A 364 2.35 -20.66 2.55
CA SER A 364 1.48 -21.63 1.87
C SER A 364 0.34 -20.91 1.14
N PRO A 365 0.00 -21.29 -0.10
CA PRO A 365 -1.19 -20.77 -0.79
C PRO A 365 -2.48 -20.98 0.01
N LEU A 366 -2.59 -22.08 0.76
CA LEU A 366 -3.75 -22.35 1.61
C LEU A 366 -3.87 -21.35 2.76
N GLU A 367 -2.73 -20.96 3.36
CA GLU A 367 -2.71 -19.93 4.41
C GLU A 367 -2.99 -18.54 3.85
N ILE A 368 -2.51 -18.21 2.63
CA ILE A 368 -2.84 -16.95 1.97
C ILE A 368 -4.34 -16.89 1.70
N ALA A 369 -4.91 -17.96 1.13
CA ALA A 369 -6.33 -18.06 0.81
C ALA A 369 -7.23 -17.94 2.05
N TYR A 370 -6.76 -18.39 3.23
CA TYR A 370 -7.46 -18.25 4.51
C TYR A 370 -7.83 -16.78 4.79
N TYR A 371 -6.96 -15.84 4.40
CA TYR A 371 -7.18 -14.41 4.59
C TYR A 371 -7.98 -13.74 3.46
N GLN A 372 -8.36 -14.41 2.38
CA GLN A 372 -9.23 -13.80 1.37
C GLN A 372 -10.70 -13.87 1.78
N ALA A 373 -11.41 -12.74 1.62
CA ALA A 373 -12.83 -12.65 1.94
C ALA A 373 -13.67 -13.68 1.18
N GLY A 374 -14.65 -14.25 1.88
CA GLY A 374 -15.55 -15.26 1.32
C GLY A 374 -14.97 -16.68 1.33
N ASN A 375 -13.79 -16.90 1.89
CA ASN A 375 -13.29 -18.26 2.09
C ASN A 375 -14.13 -19.01 3.15
N ASN A 376 -14.38 -20.29 2.87
CA ASN A 376 -15.10 -21.16 3.79
C ASN A 376 -14.15 -21.79 4.81
N ASN A 377 -13.58 -20.97 5.69
CA ASN A 377 -12.66 -21.40 6.74
C ASN A 377 -13.38 -22.27 7.79
N LYS A 378 -12.75 -23.34 8.25
CA LYS A 378 -13.35 -24.30 9.20
C LYS A 378 -13.70 -23.69 10.56
N ASP A 379 -12.97 -22.66 10.97
CA ASP A 379 -13.18 -21.89 12.20
C ASP A 379 -14.22 -20.78 12.05
N GLY A 380 -14.78 -20.61 10.85
CA GLY A 380 -15.75 -19.56 10.51
C GLY A 380 -15.16 -18.17 10.37
N PHE A 381 -13.82 -18.02 10.39
CA PHE A 381 -13.17 -16.72 10.20
C PHE A 381 -13.37 -16.20 8.77
N ASN A 382 -13.72 -14.93 8.67
CA ASN A 382 -13.75 -14.16 7.43
C ASN A 382 -12.98 -12.84 7.65
N SER A 383 -11.91 -12.63 6.91
CA SER A 383 -11.07 -11.45 7.03
C SER A 383 -11.72 -10.15 6.53
N ASN A 384 -12.75 -10.26 5.68
CA ASN A 384 -13.29 -9.19 4.86
C ASN A 384 -12.29 -8.57 3.84
N LEU A 385 -11.07 -9.10 3.69
CA LEU A 385 -10.10 -8.64 2.70
C LEU A 385 -10.48 -9.14 1.30
N PRO A 386 -10.86 -8.28 0.35
CA PRO A 386 -11.14 -8.74 -1.01
C PRO A 386 -9.90 -9.31 -1.69
N SER A 387 -8.71 -8.81 -1.35
CA SER A 387 -7.45 -9.18 -2.00
C SER A 387 -6.35 -9.48 -0.98
N VAL A 388 -5.40 -10.33 -1.39
CA VAL A 388 -4.24 -10.75 -0.60
C VAL A 388 -2.98 -10.77 -1.47
N MET A 389 -1.79 -10.74 -0.86
CA MET A 389 -0.49 -10.75 -1.56
C MET A 389 0.08 -12.16 -1.66
N ASP A 390 0.52 -12.58 -2.86
CA ASP A 390 1.05 -13.92 -3.12
C ASP A 390 2.56 -14.00 -2.89
N PHE A 391 2.97 -14.08 -1.63
CA PHE A 391 4.38 -14.28 -1.24
C PHE A 391 4.95 -15.62 -1.68
N VAL A 392 4.11 -16.64 -1.86
CA VAL A 392 4.56 -17.98 -2.28
C VAL A 392 4.90 -18.01 -3.76
N LEU A 393 4.07 -17.41 -4.62
CA LEU A 393 4.40 -17.27 -6.04
C LEU A 393 5.70 -16.48 -6.23
N LYS A 394 5.89 -15.41 -5.44
CA LYS A 394 7.14 -14.65 -5.44
C LYS A 394 8.35 -15.55 -5.13
N ASP A 395 8.29 -16.39 -4.10
CA ASP A 395 9.37 -17.31 -3.76
C ASP A 395 9.65 -18.29 -4.93
N HIS A 396 8.61 -18.78 -5.59
CA HIS A 396 8.74 -19.65 -6.76
C HIS A 396 9.36 -18.93 -7.97
N LEU A 397 8.98 -17.69 -8.24
CA LEU A 397 9.55 -16.89 -9.33
C LEU A 397 11.04 -16.61 -9.11
N GLN A 398 11.47 -16.37 -7.87
CA GLN A 398 12.88 -16.16 -7.53
C GLN A 398 13.73 -17.43 -7.68
N ALA A 399 13.14 -18.61 -7.46
CA ALA A 399 13.89 -19.88 -7.47
C ALA A 399 13.89 -20.57 -8.84
N ALA A 400 12.74 -20.70 -9.48
CA ALA A 400 12.50 -21.63 -10.57
C ALA A 400 13.47 -21.50 -11.76
N PHE A 401 13.80 -20.27 -12.16
CA PHE A 401 14.65 -20.05 -13.34
C PHE A 401 16.14 -20.32 -13.10
N ASN A 402 16.55 -20.49 -11.82
CA ASN A 402 17.91 -20.88 -11.43
C ASN A 402 18.06 -22.38 -11.25
N GLU A 403 16.95 -23.10 -11.13
CA GLU A 403 16.94 -24.54 -10.87
C GLU A 403 16.87 -25.33 -12.17
N GLN A 404 17.39 -26.54 -12.13
CA GLN A 404 17.13 -27.54 -13.14
C GLN A 404 15.74 -28.14 -12.91
N ASP A 405 14.95 -28.26 -13.97
CA ASP A 405 13.63 -28.85 -13.89
C ASP A 405 13.71 -30.30 -13.40
N SER A 406 12.85 -30.60 -12.43
CA SER A 406 12.68 -31.93 -11.86
C SER A 406 11.27 -32.10 -11.34
N TRP A 407 11.02 -33.14 -10.53
CA TRP A 407 9.69 -33.38 -9.94
C TRP A 407 9.17 -32.18 -9.12
N ASP A 408 10.03 -31.56 -8.28
CA ASP A 408 9.66 -30.50 -7.34
C ASP A 408 10.34 -29.14 -7.61
N PHE A 409 11.26 -29.07 -8.59
CA PHE A 409 12.09 -27.90 -8.83
C PHE A 409 11.90 -27.35 -10.25
N GLY A 410 12.40 -26.14 -10.45
CA GLY A 410 12.28 -25.45 -11.72
C GLY A 410 10.82 -25.05 -12.00
N THR A 411 10.37 -25.26 -13.23
CA THR A 411 9.01 -24.88 -13.65
C THR A 411 7.90 -25.72 -13.01
N SER A 412 8.22 -26.87 -12.42
CA SER A 412 7.28 -27.69 -11.63
C SER A 412 6.73 -26.95 -10.42
N ARG A 413 7.50 -25.96 -9.89
CA ARG A 413 7.02 -25.08 -8.82
C ARG A 413 5.75 -24.30 -9.22
N PHE A 414 5.73 -23.79 -10.44
CA PHE A 414 4.56 -23.04 -10.94
C PHE A 414 3.35 -23.94 -11.09
N TYR A 415 3.55 -25.13 -11.67
CA TYR A 415 2.48 -26.10 -11.84
C TYR A 415 1.84 -26.49 -10.51
N ALA A 416 2.66 -26.82 -9.52
CA ALA A 416 2.20 -27.20 -8.19
C ALA A 416 1.53 -26.03 -7.45
N HIS A 417 2.04 -24.80 -7.64
CA HIS A 417 1.46 -23.60 -7.06
C HIS A 417 0.04 -23.33 -7.59
N TYR A 418 -0.12 -23.25 -8.91
CA TYR A 418 -1.43 -22.98 -9.50
C TYR A 418 -2.43 -24.13 -9.35
N ALA A 419 -1.96 -25.35 -9.12
CA ALA A 419 -2.83 -26.47 -8.78
C ALA A 419 -3.56 -26.27 -7.43
N GLN A 420 -3.13 -25.31 -6.61
CA GLN A 420 -3.76 -24.95 -5.33
C GLN A 420 -4.72 -23.76 -5.45
N ASP A 421 -4.95 -23.24 -6.64
CA ASP A 421 -5.87 -22.10 -6.86
C ASP A 421 -7.31 -22.39 -6.45
N PHE A 422 -7.67 -23.67 -6.29
CA PHE A 422 -8.97 -24.10 -5.75
C PHE A 422 -9.25 -23.60 -4.33
N ALA A 423 -8.20 -23.19 -3.59
CA ALA A 423 -8.33 -22.70 -2.22
C ALA A 423 -8.84 -21.26 -2.14
N TYR A 424 -8.66 -20.48 -3.21
CA TYR A 424 -9.01 -19.07 -3.23
C TYR A 424 -10.47 -18.86 -3.63
N PRO A 425 -11.25 -18.02 -2.92
CA PRO A 425 -12.56 -17.56 -3.38
C PRO A 425 -12.50 -16.81 -4.71
N ASP A 426 -11.51 -15.92 -4.88
CA ASP A 426 -11.27 -15.18 -6.12
C ASP A 426 -9.77 -15.08 -6.42
N VAL A 427 -9.26 -16.02 -7.17
CA VAL A 427 -7.86 -16.09 -7.55
C VAL A 427 -7.42 -14.96 -8.49
N ASN A 428 -8.35 -14.30 -9.18
CA ASN A 428 -8.01 -13.15 -10.02
C ASN A 428 -7.78 -11.88 -9.20
N ASN A 429 -8.31 -11.80 -7.98
CA ASN A 429 -8.07 -10.67 -7.07
C ASN A 429 -6.94 -10.98 -6.07
N VAL A 430 -5.81 -11.50 -6.55
CA VAL A 430 -4.59 -11.77 -5.78
C VAL A 430 -3.45 -10.94 -6.36
N MET A 431 -2.74 -10.18 -5.51
CA MET A 431 -1.60 -9.35 -5.92
C MET A 431 -0.33 -10.19 -6.01
N ASN A 432 0.24 -10.27 -7.21
CA ASN A 432 1.49 -10.96 -7.50
C ASN A 432 2.65 -9.96 -7.65
N PHE A 433 3.87 -10.37 -7.31
CA PHE A 433 5.05 -9.51 -7.41
C PHE A 433 6.33 -10.33 -7.56
N LEU A 434 7.39 -9.71 -8.10
CA LEU A 434 8.74 -10.29 -8.19
C LEU A 434 9.56 -9.93 -6.95
N ASP A 435 9.43 -8.68 -6.53
CA ASP A 435 10.07 -8.07 -5.37
C ASP A 435 9.20 -6.93 -4.81
N ASN A 436 9.54 -6.46 -3.62
CA ASN A 436 8.96 -5.29 -2.99
C ASN A 436 10.01 -4.59 -2.10
N HIS A 437 9.58 -3.61 -1.33
CA HIS A 437 10.44 -2.80 -0.47
C HIS A 437 10.94 -3.52 0.82
N ASP A 438 10.57 -4.78 1.05
CA ASP A 438 10.91 -5.57 2.25
C ASP A 438 11.73 -6.83 1.96
N ILE A 439 12.05 -7.09 0.69
CA ILE A 439 12.77 -8.31 0.27
C ILE A 439 13.85 -8.00 -0.77
N ASP A 440 14.70 -9.00 -1.05
CA ASP A 440 15.72 -8.91 -2.09
C ASP A 440 15.12 -8.57 -3.46
N ARG A 441 15.85 -7.79 -4.23
CA ARG A 441 15.50 -7.48 -5.61
C ARG A 441 15.51 -8.73 -6.48
N PHE A 442 14.57 -8.82 -7.39
CA PHE A 442 14.46 -9.95 -8.31
C PHE A 442 15.70 -10.10 -9.21
N SER A 443 16.32 -9.00 -9.60
CA SER A 443 17.59 -8.97 -10.34
C SER A 443 18.69 -9.79 -9.65
N VAL A 444 18.80 -9.66 -8.32
CA VAL A 444 19.75 -10.43 -7.51
C VAL A 444 19.37 -11.91 -7.49
N ALA A 445 18.09 -12.21 -7.27
CA ALA A 445 17.59 -13.58 -7.23
C ALA A 445 17.92 -14.36 -8.52
N VAL A 446 17.80 -13.72 -9.69
CA VAL A 446 18.13 -14.33 -11.00
C VAL A 446 19.58 -14.08 -11.44
N LYS A 447 20.46 -13.60 -10.55
CA LYS A 447 21.90 -13.36 -10.78
C LYS A 447 22.17 -12.43 -11.96
N ARG A 448 21.35 -11.37 -12.12
CA ARG A 448 21.40 -10.38 -13.19
C ARG A 448 21.32 -10.98 -14.62
N ASP A 449 20.79 -12.16 -14.76
CA ASP A 449 20.56 -12.75 -16.08
C ASP A 449 19.29 -12.14 -16.70
N VAL A 450 19.46 -11.32 -17.74
CA VAL A 450 18.37 -10.61 -18.43
C VAL A 450 17.30 -11.57 -18.97
N ASN A 451 17.72 -12.76 -19.45
CA ASN A 451 16.76 -13.73 -19.98
C ASN A 451 15.87 -14.30 -18.87
N LYS A 452 16.46 -14.70 -17.75
CA LYS A 452 15.71 -15.17 -16.57
C LYS A 452 14.85 -14.06 -15.98
N PHE A 453 15.36 -12.82 -15.98
CA PHE A 453 14.60 -11.66 -15.53
C PHE A 453 13.34 -11.47 -16.39
N ASN A 454 13.50 -11.48 -17.72
CA ASN A 454 12.37 -11.35 -18.64
C ASN A 454 11.40 -12.53 -18.53
N MET A 455 11.86 -13.75 -18.25
CA MET A 455 10.98 -14.89 -17.95
C MET A 455 10.12 -14.61 -16.72
N GLY A 456 10.69 -14.07 -15.65
CA GLY A 456 9.93 -13.66 -14.45
C GLY A 456 8.91 -12.56 -14.74
N VAL A 457 9.30 -11.54 -15.50
CA VAL A 457 8.39 -10.47 -15.95
C VAL A 457 7.24 -11.03 -16.78
N ALA A 458 7.51 -11.94 -17.72
CA ALA A 458 6.46 -12.56 -18.53
C ALA A 458 5.48 -13.36 -17.67
N HIS A 459 5.97 -14.17 -16.72
CA HIS A 459 5.11 -14.89 -15.79
C HIS A 459 4.27 -13.95 -14.94
N LEU A 460 4.89 -12.94 -14.31
CA LEU A 460 4.18 -11.96 -13.48
C LEU A 460 3.02 -11.30 -14.23
N LEU A 461 3.27 -10.88 -15.49
CA LEU A 461 2.33 -10.07 -16.26
C LEU A 461 1.26 -10.89 -16.98
N THR A 462 1.40 -12.22 -17.05
CA THR A 462 0.47 -13.09 -17.80
C THR A 462 -0.26 -14.11 -16.93
N THR A 463 0.19 -14.36 -15.71
CA THR A 463 -0.51 -15.29 -14.80
C THR A 463 -1.83 -14.72 -14.26
N ARG A 464 -2.57 -15.53 -13.48
CA ARG A 464 -3.78 -15.10 -12.77
C ARG A 464 -3.45 -14.08 -11.68
N GLY A 465 -4.42 -13.28 -11.24
CA GLY A 465 -4.22 -12.16 -10.32
C GLY A 465 -3.77 -10.89 -11.06
N TYR A 466 -3.28 -9.91 -10.29
CA TYR A 466 -2.79 -8.65 -10.84
C TYR A 466 -1.37 -8.33 -10.34
N PRO A 467 -0.52 -7.76 -11.20
CA PRO A 467 0.89 -7.56 -10.88
C PRO A 467 1.13 -6.30 -10.07
N GLN A 468 2.13 -6.35 -9.18
CA GLN A 468 2.79 -5.21 -8.57
C GLN A 468 4.24 -5.15 -9.05
N ILE A 469 4.66 -3.98 -9.51
CA ILE A 469 6.02 -3.65 -9.93
C ILE A 469 6.61 -2.71 -8.86
N TYR A 470 7.74 -3.07 -8.29
CA TYR A 470 8.46 -2.19 -7.36
C TYR A 470 9.40 -1.27 -8.12
N THR A 471 9.46 0.01 -7.74
CA THR A 471 10.35 1.03 -8.31
C THR A 471 11.74 0.49 -8.60
N GLY A 472 12.18 0.62 -9.84
CA GLY A 472 13.48 0.16 -10.29
C GLY A 472 13.53 -1.28 -10.79
N THR A 473 12.47 -2.11 -10.59
CA THR A 473 12.37 -3.44 -11.19
C THR A 473 12.35 -3.33 -12.71
N GLU A 474 11.72 -2.30 -13.27
CA GLU A 474 11.66 -2.03 -14.71
C GLU A 474 13.01 -1.72 -15.36
N ILE A 475 14.04 -1.44 -14.56
CA ILE A 475 15.43 -1.21 -15.01
C ILE A 475 16.44 -2.14 -14.32
N MET A 476 15.97 -3.26 -13.76
CA MET A 476 16.81 -4.26 -13.10
C MET A 476 17.70 -3.73 -11.96
N ILE A 477 17.22 -2.78 -11.14
CA ILE A 477 17.98 -2.31 -9.97
C ILE A 477 18.29 -3.48 -9.05
N ASP A 478 19.55 -3.56 -8.58
CA ASP A 478 19.99 -4.53 -7.59
C ASP A 478 19.70 -4.09 -6.17
N GLY A 479 19.68 -5.04 -5.25
CA GLY A 479 19.64 -4.79 -3.82
C GLY A 479 19.32 -6.03 -3.01
N ILE A 480 19.99 -6.18 -1.88
CA ILE A 480 19.86 -7.30 -0.96
C ILE A 480 19.31 -6.79 0.37
N TRP A 481 18.23 -7.41 0.84
CA TRP A 481 17.72 -7.23 2.18
C TRP A 481 18.78 -7.72 3.21
N GLY A 482 18.91 -7.05 4.33
CA GLY A 482 19.92 -7.42 5.34
C GLY A 482 21.29 -6.79 5.13
N ASN A 483 21.55 -6.16 3.98
CA ASN A 483 22.65 -5.22 3.82
C ASN A 483 22.12 -3.77 4.00
N TYR A 484 21.46 -3.54 5.10
CA TYR A 484 20.78 -2.31 5.50
C TYR A 484 20.15 -1.58 4.33
N GLU A 485 18.88 -1.92 4.05
CA GLU A 485 18.05 -1.26 3.03
C GLU A 485 18.67 -1.20 1.61
N GLY A 486 19.67 -2.04 1.32
CA GLY A 486 20.28 -2.09 0.01
C GLY A 486 19.29 -2.35 -1.13
N HIS A 487 18.14 -2.96 -0.82
CA HIS A 487 17.01 -3.13 -1.73
C HIS A 487 16.14 -1.85 -1.90
N ARG A 488 16.41 -0.77 -1.11
CA ARG A 488 15.68 0.52 -1.12
C ARG A 488 16.55 1.65 -1.69
N PHE A 489 17.25 1.37 -2.80
CA PHE A 489 18.08 2.35 -3.48
C PHE A 489 17.28 3.49 -4.12
N ASP A 490 17.96 4.64 -4.30
CA ASP A 490 17.44 5.75 -5.06
C ASP A 490 17.21 5.38 -6.53
N PHE A 491 16.11 5.87 -7.10
CA PHE A 491 15.92 5.78 -8.55
C PHE A 491 16.86 6.74 -9.27
N PRO A 492 17.70 6.27 -10.21
CA PRO A 492 18.69 7.11 -10.86
C PRO A 492 18.05 8.22 -11.73
N GLY A 493 18.37 9.46 -11.43
CA GLY A 493 17.80 10.66 -12.07
C GLY A 493 16.67 11.29 -11.24
N GLY A 494 16.45 10.82 -10.02
CA GLY A 494 15.52 11.43 -9.08
C GLY A 494 16.03 12.74 -8.46
N TRP A 495 17.33 12.98 -8.48
CA TRP A 495 17.95 14.17 -7.90
C TRP A 495 18.73 14.96 -8.94
N LYS A 496 18.79 16.26 -8.80
CA LYS A 496 19.54 17.15 -9.72
C LYS A 496 21.02 16.82 -9.83
N ALA A 497 21.60 16.26 -8.76
CA ALA A 497 23.02 15.90 -8.72
C ALA A 497 23.33 14.55 -9.35
N ASP A 498 22.32 13.78 -9.76
CA ASP A 498 22.50 12.46 -10.35
C ASP A 498 23.20 12.57 -11.71
N GLN A 499 24.20 11.72 -11.93
CA GLN A 499 25.00 11.73 -13.17
C GLN A 499 24.23 11.21 -14.39
N ARG A 500 23.17 10.44 -14.17
CA ARG A 500 22.31 9.88 -15.22
C ARG A 500 20.84 9.96 -14.83
N ASN A 501 19.98 9.91 -15.82
CA ASN A 501 18.53 9.97 -15.62
C ASN A 501 17.85 8.76 -16.26
N ALA A 502 17.60 7.71 -15.49
CA ALA A 502 16.95 6.49 -15.97
C ALA A 502 15.44 6.63 -16.24
N PHE A 503 14.83 7.77 -15.94
CA PHE A 503 13.48 8.09 -16.40
C PHE A 503 13.41 8.26 -17.92
N THR A 504 14.54 8.49 -18.60
CA THR A 504 14.59 8.62 -20.05
C THR A 504 15.40 7.49 -20.69
N ALA A 505 15.13 7.19 -21.96
CA ALA A 505 15.81 6.12 -22.70
C ALA A 505 17.32 6.39 -22.83
N GLU A 506 17.71 7.64 -23.00
CA GLU A 506 19.11 8.08 -23.16
C GLU A 506 19.91 7.91 -21.87
N GLY A 507 19.26 8.02 -20.70
CA GLY A 507 19.91 7.85 -19.40
C GLY A 507 19.94 6.43 -18.89
N ARG A 508 19.22 5.50 -19.56
CA ARG A 508 19.29 4.06 -19.29
C ARG A 508 20.42 3.41 -20.07
N THR A 509 21.03 2.36 -19.52
CA THR A 509 21.94 1.48 -20.26
C THR A 509 21.17 0.66 -21.32
N ASP A 510 21.90 0.05 -22.26
CA ASP A 510 21.27 -0.85 -23.25
C ASP A 510 20.54 -2.01 -22.60
N GLU A 511 21.08 -2.55 -21.50
CA GLU A 511 20.47 -3.65 -20.73
C GLU A 511 19.17 -3.16 -20.05
N GLU A 512 19.23 -2.02 -19.37
CA GLU A 512 18.06 -1.41 -18.74
C GLU A 512 16.97 -1.09 -19.78
N ASN A 513 17.34 -0.57 -20.94
CA ASN A 513 16.38 -0.32 -22.03
C ASN A 513 15.73 -1.61 -22.57
N LYS A 514 16.49 -2.71 -22.67
CA LYS A 514 15.92 -4.02 -23.08
C LYS A 514 14.86 -4.48 -22.10
N VAL A 515 15.16 -4.46 -20.80
CA VAL A 515 14.22 -4.89 -19.76
C VAL A 515 13.02 -3.95 -19.69
N PHE A 516 13.26 -2.64 -19.68
CA PHE A 516 12.20 -1.64 -19.66
C PHE A 516 11.22 -1.81 -20.82
N ASN A 517 11.74 -1.91 -22.05
CA ASN A 517 10.91 -2.06 -23.24
C ASN A 517 10.14 -3.39 -23.25
N TYR A 518 10.76 -4.47 -22.76
CA TYR A 518 10.09 -5.77 -22.63
C TYR A 518 8.92 -5.68 -21.65
N MET A 519 9.14 -5.14 -20.46
CA MET A 519 8.10 -4.96 -19.44
C MET A 519 7.00 -4.01 -19.94
N ARG A 520 7.38 -2.87 -20.51
CA ARG A 520 6.44 -1.88 -21.06
C ARG A 520 5.54 -2.47 -22.12
N THR A 521 6.10 -3.26 -23.04
CA THR A 521 5.32 -3.93 -24.10
C THR A 521 4.28 -4.87 -23.50
N LEU A 522 4.66 -5.69 -22.53
CA LEU A 522 3.75 -6.63 -21.88
C LEU A 522 2.69 -5.92 -21.02
N LEU A 523 3.04 -4.82 -20.33
CA LEU A 523 2.08 -4.02 -19.56
C LEU A 523 1.03 -3.37 -20.46
N HIS A 524 1.45 -2.78 -21.60
CA HIS A 524 0.54 -2.21 -22.57
C HIS A 524 -0.36 -3.27 -23.24
N PHE A 525 0.19 -4.46 -23.51
CA PHE A 525 -0.62 -5.59 -23.98
C PHE A 525 -1.65 -6.00 -22.93
N ARG A 526 -1.20 -6.22 -21.66
CA ARG A 526 -2.07 -6.62 -20.56
C ARG A 526 -3.23 -5.64 -20.35
N LYS A 527 -3.00 -4.35 -20.47
CA LYS A 527 -4.03 -3.31 -20.31
C LYS A 527 -5.29 -3.56 -21.13
N ASN A 528 -5.14 -4.20 -22.31
CA ASN A 528 -6.22 -4.49 -23.24
C ASN A 528 -6.55 -6.00 -23.36
N ALA A 529 -5.75 -6.86 -22.75
CA ALA A 529 -5.89 -8.32 -22.85
C ALA A 529 -6.82 -8.85 -21.76
N THR A 530 -8.14 -8.81 -22.01
CA THR A 530 -9.16 -9.21 -21.03
C THR A 530 -9.02 -10.65 -20.53
N ALA A 531 -8.45 -11.54 -21.33
CA ALA A 531 -8.11 -12.89 -20.90
C ALA A 531 -7.10 -12.92 -19.73
N LEU A 532 -6.22 -11.91 -19.63
CA LEU A 532 -5.25 -11.80 -18.53
C LEU A 532 -5.86 -11.19 -17.26
N HIS A 533 -7.02 -10.56 -17.34
CA HIS A 533 -7.70 -9.94 -16.19
C HIS A 533 -8.45 -11.00 -15.38
N THR A 534 -9.59 -11.48 -15.91
CA THR A 534 -10.50 -12.41 -15.26
C THR A 534 -10.72 -13.71 -16.04
N GLY A 535 -9.90 -13.95 -17.07
CA GLY A 535 -9.99 -15.17 -17.87
C GLY A 535 -9.64 -16.42 -17.06
N LYS A 536 -10.10 -17.56 -17.53
CA LYS A 536 -9.75 -18.87 -17.00
C LYS A 536 -8.30 -19.18 -17.28
N MET A 537 -7.71 -20.06 -16.48
CA MET A 537 -6.37 -20.58 -16.68
C MET A 537 -6.42 -22.07 -17.01
N LYS A 538 -5.60 -22.50 -17.96
CA LYS A 538 -5.31 -23.90 -18.24
C LYS A 538 -3.79 -24.07 -18.25
N GLN A 539 -3.28 -25.06 -17.51
CA GLN A 539 -1.85 -25.34 -17.44
C GLN A 539 -1.58 -26.79 -17.82
N PHE A 540 -0.37 -27.05 -18.30
CA PHE A 540 0.10 -28.37 -18.66
C PHE A 540 1.27 -28.78 -17.77
N ILE A 541 1.31 -30.06 -17.38
CA ILE A 541 2.42 -30.60 -16.57
C ILE A 541 3.74 -30.30 -17.29
N PRO A 542 4.73 -29.68 -16.63
CA PRO A 542 6.06 -29.43 -17.23
C PRO A 542 6.70 -30.71 -17.74
N TYR A 543 7.35 -30.61 -18.88
CA TYR A 543 8.06 -31.71 -19.46
C TYR A 543 9.30 -31.23 -20.21
N ASP A 544 10.44 -31.87 -20.00
CA ASP A 544 11.74 -31.55 -20.64
C ASP A 544 12.11 -30.07 -20.53
N GLY A 545 11.89 -29.46 -19.36
CA GLY A 545 12.17 -28.04 -19.09
C GLY A 545 11.25 -27.04 -19.79
N ILE A 546 10.14 -27.54 -20.35
CA ILE A 546 9.11 -26.71 -20.98
C ILE A 546 7.87 -26.68 -20.09
N TYR A 547 7.41 -25.48 -19.74
CA TYR A 547 6.15 -25.26 -19.08
C TYR A 547 5.22 -24.41 -19.95
N VAL A 548 3.96 -24.83 -20.05
CA VAL A 548 2.94 -24.16 -20.86
C VAL A 548 1.69 -23.92 -20.02
N PHE A 549 1.19 -22.70 -20.10
CA PHE A 549 -0.16 -22.38 -19.64
C PHE A 549 -0.85 -21.43 -20.60
N ALA A 550 -2.16 -21.31 -20.49
CA ALA A 550 -2.96 -20.35 -21.23
C ALA A 550 -3.92 -19.61 -20.31
N ARG A 551 -4.15 -18.34 -20.61
CA ARG A 551 -5.25 -17.55 -20.07
C ARG A 551 -6.25 -17.31 -21.18
N TYR A 552 -7.52 -17.56 -20.92
CA TYR A 552 -8.54 -17.48 -21.98
C TYR A 552 -9.91 -17.06 -21.45
N ASN A 553 -10.65 -16.41 -22.32
CA ASN A 553 -12.08 -16.13 -22.19
C ASN A 553 -12.75 -16.36 -23.56
N ASP A 554 -14.01 -15.98 -23.70
CA ASP A 554 -14.77 -16.20 -24.93
C ASP A 554 -14.20 -15.41 -26.14
N ASN A 555 -13.41 -14.35 -25.91
CA ASN A 555 -12.94 -13.43 -26.93
C ASN A 555 -11.44 -13.51 -27.23
N GLN A 556 -10.65 -14.09 -26.33
CA GLN A 556 -9.20 -14.05 -26.43
C GLN A 556 -8.56 -15.26 -25.75
N THR A 557 -7.47 -15.74 -26.33
CA THR A 557 -6.59 -16.74 -25.70
C THR A 557 -5.15 -16.24 -25.80
N VAL A 558 -4.49 -16.19 -24.66
CA VAL A 558 -3.05 -15.90 -24.54
C VAL A 558 -2.36 -17.16 -24.03
N MET A 559 -1.47 -17.72 -24.86
CA MET A 559 -0.69 -18.92 -24.54
C MET A 559 0.72 -18.50 -24.16
N VAL A 560 1.22 -19.02 -23.03
CA VAL A 560 2.55 -18.70 -22.51
C VAL A 560 3.38 -19.98 -22.51
N ILE A 561 4.54 -19.95 -23.16
CA ILE A 561 5.45 -21.09 -23.29
C ILE A 561 6.80 -20.71 -22.74
N THR A 562 7.21 -21.36 -21.66
CA THR A 562 8.49 -21.15 -20.97
C THR A 562 9.46 -22.26 -21.30
N ASN A 563 10.64 -21.92 -21.80
CA ASN A 563 11.77 -22.84 -21.94
C ASN A 563 12.83 -22.54 -20.86
N ASN A 564 12.88 -23.38 -19.84
CA ASN A 564 13.86 -23.25 -18.74
C ASN A 564 15.20 -23.95 -19.04
N ASN A 565 15.36 -24.58 -20.22
CA ASN A 565 16.65 -25.11 -20.67
C ASN A 565 17.59 -23.99 -21.14
N ASN A 566 18.89 -24.27 -21.17
CA ASN A 566 19.88 -23.34 -21.75
C ASN A 566 19.85 -23.35 -23.28
N GLN A 567 19.40 -24.45 -23.89
CA GLN A 567 19.34 -24.62 -25.34
C GLN A 567 17.94 -24.39 -25.88
N GLU A 568 17.88 -24.04 -27.16
CA GLU A 568 16.65 -24.03 -27.93
C GLU A 568 15.97 -25.41 -27.90
N LYS A 569 14.65 -25.40 -27.78
CA LYS A 569 13.81 -26.60 -27.86
C LYS A 569 12.77 -26.45 -28.97
N GLN A 570 12.55 -27.55 -29.70
CA GLN A 570 11.39 -27.66 -30.56
C GLN A 570 10.31 -28.48 -29.86
N ILE A 571 9.12 -27.93 -29.76
CA ILE A 571 7.98 -28.60 -29.13
C ILE A 571 6.89 -28.92 -30.14
N SER A 572 6.26 -30.09 -29.99
CA SER A 572 5.03 -30.41 -30.72
C SER A 572 3.84 -29.69 -30.06
N LEU A 573 3.07 -29.00 -30.86
CA LEU A 573 1.83 -28.35 -30.41
C LEU A 573 0.66 -29.35 -30.25
N ASP A 574 0.81 -30.60 -30.71
CA ASP A 574 -0.26 -31.62 -30.60
C ASP A 574 -0.78 -31.81 -29.17
N ARG A 575 0.13 -31.70 -28.19
CA ARG A 575 -0.20 -31.80 -26.76
C ARG A 575 -1.13 -30.67 -26.27
N TYR A 576 -1.10 -29.52 -26.92
CA TYR A 576 -1.75 -28.30 -26.49
C TYR A 576 -3.02 -27.94 -27.29
N LYS A 577 -3.52 -28.86 -28.13
CA LYS A 577 -4.65 -28.65 -29.03
C LYS A 577 -5.93 -28.16 -28.35
N GLU A 578 -6.16 -28.55 -27.11
CA GLU A 578 -7.32 -28.10 -26.35
C GLU A 578 -7.32 -26.59 -26.04
N VAL A 579 -6.18 -25.91 -26.21
CA VAL A 579 -6.03 -24.46 -26.01
C VAL A 579 -6.20 -23.70 -27.33
N PHE A 580 -5.65 -24.23 -28.42
CA PHE A 580 -5.57 -23.49 -29.70
C PHE A 580 -6.33 -24.14 -30.85
N GLY A 581 -7.10 -25.19 -30.63
CA GLY A 581 -7.72 -25.99 -31.71
C GLY A 581 -8.52 -25.24 -32.78
N GLN A 582 -8.95 -24.02 -32.52
CA GLN A 582 -9.63 -23.15 -33.48
C GLN A 582 -8.76 -22.05 -34.10
N TYR A 583 -7.52 -21.89 -33.59
CA TYR A 583 -6.60 -20.85 -34.05
C TYR A 583 -5.59 -21.40 -35.05
N THR A 584 -5.19 -20.59 -36.02
CA THR A 584 -4.24 -20.98 -37.06
C THR A 584 -2.87 -20.33 -36.88
N LYS A 585 -2.83 -19.20 -36.20
CA LYS A 585 -1.61 -18.42 -35.96
C LYS A 585 -1.60 -17.76 -34.59
N ALA A 586 -0.43 -17.28 -34.21
CA ALA A 586 -0.23 -16.48 -32.98
C ALA A 586 0.71 -15.31 -33.27
N ILE A 587 0.51 -14.22 -32.55
CA ILE A 587 1.45 -13.09 -32.54
C ILE A 587 2.22 -13.16 -31.22
N GLU A 588 3.55 -13.24 -31.28
CA GLU A 588 4.39 -13.10 -30.11
C GLU A 588 4.39 -11.63 -29.70
N VAL A 589 3.94 -11.36 -28.48
CA VAL A 589 3.58 -10.01 -28.00
C VAL A 589 4.78 -9.07 -27.95
N THR A 590 5.96 -9.57 -27.56
CA THR A 590 7.13 -8.71 -27.31
C THR A 590 7.91 -8.34 -28.56
N THR A 591 7.82 -9.16 -29.62
CA THR A 591 8.54 -8.98 -30.89
C THR A 591 7.63 -8.65 -32.06
N GLY A 592 6.32 -8.89 -31.92
CA GLY A 592 5.37 -8.80 -33.04
C GLY A 592 5.51 -9.93 -34.07
N LYS A 593 6.37 -10.93 -33.83
CA LYS A 593 6.59 -12.04 -34.75
C LYS A 593 5.36 -12.93 -34.85
N GLU A 594 4.96 -13.24 -36.06
CA GLU A 594 3.88 -14.20 -36.33
C GLU A 594 4.42 -15.63 -36.28
N TYR A 595 3.69 -16.51 -35.62
CA TYR A 595 3.92 -17.94 -35.56
C TYR A 595 2.72 -18.65 -36.20
N ALA A 596 2.97 -19.47 -37.21
CA ALA A 596 1.97 -20.44 -37.66
C ALA A 596 1.84 -21.54 -36.59
N LEU A 597 0.62 -21.85 -36.19
CA LEU A 597 0.34 -22.91 -35.20
C LEU A 597 0.36 -24.27 -35.91
N THR A 598 1.52 -24.57 -36.49
CA THR A 598 1.83 -25.85 -37.13
C THR A 598 2.26 -26.87 -36.08
N LYS A 599 2.71 -28.07 -36.53
CA LYS A 599 3.06 -29.15 -35.60
C LYS A 599 4.22 -28.86 -34.67
N LEU A 600 5.16 -27.99 -35.04
CA LEU A 600 6.37 -27.69 -34.29
C LEU A 600 6.57 -26.18 -34.11
N VAL A 601 6.95 -25.76 -32.90
CA VAL A 601 7.39 -24.39 -32.57
C VAL A 601 8.76 -24.45 -31.92
N SER A 602 9.68 -23.60 -32.38
CA SER A 602 11.01 -23.46 -31.79
C SER A 602 11.00 -22.37 -30.72
N ILE A 603 11.57 -22.66 -29.54
CA ILE A 603 11.60 -21.79 -28.39
C ILE A 603 13.04 -21.63 -27.94
N PRO A 604 13.61 -20.42 -27.98
CA PRO A 604 14.98 -20.16 -27.53
C PRO A 604 15.23 -20.64 -26.09
N GLY A 605 16.46 -20.97 -25.78
CA GLY A 605 16.85 -21.32 -24.40
C GLY A 605 16.67 -20.13 -23.45
N LYS A 606 16.31 -20.40 -22.19
CA LYS A 606 16.02 -19.38 -21.16
C LYS A 606 15.15 -18.24 -21.72
N SER A 607 13.96 -18.61 -22.21
CA SER A 607 13.01 -17.65 -22.77
C SER A 607 11.55 -17.99 -22.44
N CYS A 608 10.72 -16.99 -22.57
CA CYS A 608 9.27 -17.12 -22.45
C CYS A 608 8.61 -16.48 -23.67
N LEU A 609 7.81 -17.24 -24.42
CA LEU A 609 6.98 -16.72 -25.51
C LEU A 609 5.60 -16.42 -24.97
N VAL A 610 5.13 -15.19 -25.20
CA VAL A 610 3.77 -14.76 -24.89
C VAL A 610 3.01 -14.63 -26.20
N LEU A 611 2.15 -15.58 -26.47
CA LEU A 611 1.49 -15.76 -27.75
C LEU A 611 0.00 -15.33 -27.66
N ASP A 612 -0.36 -14.25 -28.34
CA ASP A 612 -1.76 -13.86 -28.52
C ASP A 612 -2.32 -14.62 -29.73
N LEU A 613 -3.21 -15.59 -29.48
CA LEU A 613 -3.71 -16.49 -30.51
C LEU A 613 -4.71 -15.78 -31.42
N LYS A 614 -4.62 -16.06 -32.73
CA LYS A 614 -5.46 -15.45 -33.77
C LYS A 614 -6.10 -16.52 -34.64
N PRO A 615 -7.35 -16.27 -35.14
CA PRO A 615 -8.02 -17.16 -36.09
C PRO A 615 -7.21 -17.49 -37.34
#